data_3cca1a004c7483c986c78c49eadd4c2c
#
_entry.id   3cca1a004c7483c986c78c49eadd4c2c
#
_cell.length_a   1.000
_cell.length_b   1.000
_cell.length_c   1.000
_cell.angle_alpha   90.00
_cell.angle_beta   90.00
_cell.angle_gamma   90.00
#
_symmetry.space_group_name_H-M   'P 1'
#
loop_
_entity.id
_entity.type
_entity.pdbx_description
1 polymer ?
#
loop_
_entity_poly.entity_id
_entity_poly.type
_entity_poly.pdbx_seq_one_letter_code
_entity_poly.pdbx_strand_id
1 'polypeptide(L)'
;MVMLPSLAAPAWEFVHPRCARRRREDIAEVEAMIEAGETEIAREELVWLLSECPDFLEAHLQLGLLALEEDDPKLARGHFGRAVELGFRALETAGNPRPLPYSRPGNRPFFESAKGLVHALLESGRKGMALDTAKKVAALDPVDPLGLLRLAAADGGGKDG
;
A
#
# COMPACT_ATOMS: atom_id res chain seq x y z
N MET A 1 9.27 -1.47 10.81
CA MET A 1 8.64 -0.14 11.00
C MET A 1 8.24 0.05 12.46
N VAL A 2 8.29 1.26 12.92
CA VAL A 2 7.79 1.65 14.25
C VAL A 2 6.73 2.74 14.11
N MET A 3 5.96 2.98 15.18
CA MET A 3 4.90 3.99 15.20
C MET A 3 5.28 5.10 16.17
N LEU A 4 5.09 6.36 15.75
CA LEU A 4 5.29 7.51 16.62
C LEU A 4 4.03 8.36 16.68
N PRO A 5 3.69 8.93 17.86
CA PRO A 5 2.58 9.86 17.96
C PRO A 5 2.92 11.17 17.29
N SER A 6 1.92 11.83 16.72
CA SER A 6 2.08 13.18 16.17
C SER A 6 2.09 14.18 17.31
N LEU A 7 2.98 15.18 17.23
CA LEU A 7 3.05 16.27 18.21
C LEU A 7 1.89 17.26 18.10
N ALA A 8 1.24 17.36 16.94
CA ALA A 8 0.21 18.36 16.67
C ALA A 8 -1.22 17.91 16.98
N ALA A 9 -1.48 16.59 17.05
CA ALA A 9 -2.78 15.99 17.35
C ALA A 9 -2.56 14.55 17.75
N PRO A 10 -3.52 13.91 18.48
CA PRO A 10 -3.40 12.49 18.83
C PRO A 10 -3.55 11.62 17.56
N ALA A 11 -2.45 11.47 16.85
CA ALA A 11 -2.37 10.74 15.60
C ALA A 11 -1.05 9.98 15.54
N TRP A 12 -1.04 8.89 14.81
CA TRP A 12 0.12 8.01 14.67
C TRP A 12 0.62 7.98 13.23
N GLU A 13 1.89 7.70 13.08
CA GLU A 13 2.52 7.65 11.77
C GLU A 13 3.55 6.53 11.72
N PHE A 14 3.61 5.80 10.60
CA PHE A 14 4.65 4.83 10.36
C PHE A 14 6.01 5.51 10.22
N VAL A 15 7.01 4.96 10.90
CA VAL A 15 8.40 5.30 10.66
C VAL A 15 9.03 4.11 9.94
N HIS A 16 9.31 4.30 8.67
CA HIS A 16 9.84 3.24 7.82
C HIS A 16 11.28 2.86 8.23
N PRO A 17 11.74 1.63 7.89
CA PRO A 17 13.09 1.20 8.22
C PRO A 17 14.14 2.18 7.70
N ARG A 18 15.26 2.26 8.41
CA ARG A 18 16.36 3.14 8.03
C ARG A 18 16.85 2.90 6.60
N CYS A 19 16.94 1.62 6.19
CA CYS A 19 17.33 1.27 4.83
C CYS A 19 16.35 1.85 3.80
N ALA A 20 15.04 1.83 4.09
CA ALA A 20 14.02 2.42 3.21
C ALA A 20 14.15 3.94 3.13
N ARG A 21 14.36 4.61 4.28
CA ARG A 21 14.52 6.07 4.33
C ARG A 21 15.75 6.53 3.55
N ARG A 22 16.82 5.75 3.56
CA ARG A 22 18.04 6.04 2.82
C ARG A 22 17.86 5.88 1.31
N ARG A 23 16.86 5.10 0.88
CA ARG A 23 16.61 4.78 -0.52
C ARG A 23 15.42 5.56 -1.10
N ARG A 24 15.02 6.63 -0.44
CA ARG A 24 13.88 7.43 -0.90
C ARG A 24 14.10 8.02 -2.29
N GLU A 25 15.32 8.46 -2.59
CA GLU A 25 15.67 8.99 -3.90
C GLU A 25 15.60 7.91 -4.98
N ASP A 26 15.93 6.68 -4.63
CA ASP A 26 15.86 5.55 -5.57
C ASP A 26 14.40 5.29 -5.99
N ILE A 27 13.45 5.46 -5.08
CA ILE A 27 12.03 5.35 -5.41
C ILE A 27 11.60 6.45 -6.39
N ALA A 28 12.06 7.68 -6.20
CA ALA A 28 11.77 8.77 -7.12
C ALA A 28 12.34 8.49 -8.52
N GLU A 29 13.53 7.89 -8.59
CA GLU A 29 14.12 7.47 -9.87
C GLU A 29 13.31 6.37 -10.54
N VAL A 30 12.82 5.40 -9.75
CA VAL A 30 11.95 4.33 -10.25
C VAL A 30 10.67 4.93 -10.84
N GLU A 31 10.05 5.87 -10.15
CA GLU A 31 8.85 6.54 -10.64
C GLU A 31 9.11 7.24 -11.98
N ALA A 32 10.27 7.89 -12.10
CA ALA A 32 10.67 8.53 -13.35
C ALA A 32 10.90 7.51 -14.47
N MET A 33 11.48 6.35 -14.17
CA MET A 33 11.65 5.26 -15.13
C MET A 33 10.29 4.77 -15.65
N ILE A 34 9.33 4.59 -14.73
CA ILE A 34 7.98 4.14 -15.08
C ILE A 34 7.30 5.16 -15.99
N GLU A 35 7.39 6.45 -15.66
CA GLU A 35 6.82 7.51 -16.50
C GLU A 35 7.45 7.57 -17.88
N ALA A 36 8.74 7.22 -17.98
CA ALA A 36 9.46 7.17 -19.26
C ALA A 36 9.18 5.89 -20.05
N GLY A 37 8.38 4.97 -19.52
CA GLY A 37 8.08 3.69 -20.18
C GLY A 37 9.15 2.63 -19.98
N GLU A 38 10.13 2.87 -19.13
CA GLU A 38 11.23 1.94 -18.85
C GLU A 38 10.85 0.96 -17.74
N THR A 39 9.78 0.20 -17.96
CA THR A 39 9.17 -0.66 -16.92
C THR A 39 10.05 -1.82 -16.49
N GLU A 40 10.79 -2.43 -17.41
CA GLU A 40 11.67 -3.55 -17.06
C GLU A 40 12.83 -3.12 -16.16
N ILE A 41 13.44 -1.97 -16.50
CA ILE A 41 14.53 -1.41 -15.70
C ILE A 41 14.00 -1.02 -14.31
N ALA A 42 12.81 -0.42 -14.26
CA ALA A 42 12.16 -0.06 -13.00
C ALA A 42 11.92 -1.30 -12.13
N ARG A 43 11.42 -2.38 -12.73
CA ARG A 43 11.16 -3.63 -12.01
C ARG A 43 12.45 -4.21 -11.44
N GLU A 44 13.51 -4.27 -12.23
CA GLU A 44 14.80 -4.78 -11.79
C GLU A 44 15.34 -3.97 -10.61
N GLU A 45 15.23 -2.65 -10.67
CA GLU A 45 15.66 -1.76 -9.60
C GLU A 45 14.85 -2.01 -8.31
N LEU A 46 13.53 -2.17 -8.44
CA LEU A 46 12.67 -2.45 -7.29
C LEU A 46 13.01 -3.79 -6.64
N VAL A 47 13.24 -4.82 -7.44
CA VAL A 47 13.64 -6.14 -6.93
C VAL A 47 14.96 -6.03 -6.19
N TRP A 48 15.91 -5.27 -6.73
CA TRP A 48 17.20 -5.04 -6.07
C TRP A 48 17.02 -4.30 -4.74
N LEU A 49 16.21 -3.23 -4.73
CA LEU A 49 15.92 -2.48 -3.50
C LEU A 49 15.34 -3.38 -2.41
N LEU A 50 14.45 -4.29 -2.78
CA LEU A 50 13.87 -5.25 -1.83
C LEU A 50 14.86 -6.29 -1.35
N SER A 51 15.86 -6.64 -2.14
CA SER A 51 16.92 -7.55 -1.70
C SER A 51 17.77 -6.91 -0.60
N GLU A 52 17.98 -5.59 -0.68
CA GLU A 52 18.73 -4.82 0.30
C GLU A 52 17.87 -4.41 1.50
N CYS A 53 16.59 -4.19 1.28
CA CYS A 53 15.65 -3.72 2.31
C CYS A 53 14.30 -4.43 2.16
N PRO A 54 14.17 -5.67 2.69
CA PRO A 54 12.94 -6.47 2.50
C PRO A 54 11.65 -5.82 3.00
N ASP A 55 11.74 -4.93 3.99
CA ASP A 55 10.59 -4.25 4.57
C ASP A 55 10.36 -2.87 3.95
N PHE A 56 10.85 -2.66 2.74
CA PHE A 56 10.64 -1.41 2.00
C PHE A 56 9.24 -1.39 1.39
N LEU A 57 8.27 -0.92 2.16
CA LEU A 57 6.86 -0.95 1.80
C LEU A 57 6.58 -0.25 0.46
N GLU A 58 7.18 0.91 0.20
CA GLU A 58 6.99 1.63 -1.05
C GLU A 58 7.47 0.84 -2.27
N ALA A 59 8.51 0.03 -2.13
CA ALA A 59 8.98 -0.81 -3.23
C ALA A 59 7.96 -1.89 -3.58
N HIS A 60 7.32 -2.48 -2.58
CA HIS A 60 6.22 -3.42 -2.81
C HIS A 60 5.03 -2.73 -3.47
N LEU A 61 4.70 -1.51 -3.03
CA LEU A 61 3.64 -0.70 -3.64
C LEU A 61 3.91 -0.50 -5.13
N GLN A 62 5.11 -0.08 -5.50
CA GLN A 62 5.48 0.19 -6.89
C GLN A 62 5.41 -1.08 -7.75
N LEU A 63 5.86 -2.21 -7.22
CA LEU A 63 5.75 -3.50 -7.94
C LEU A 63 4.29 -3.90 -8.16
N GLY A 64 3.44 -3.64 -7.17
CA GLY A 64 2.00 -3.87 -7.30
C GLY A 64 1.38 -3.02 -8.40
N LEU A 65 1.74 -1.73 -8.45
CA LEU A 65 1.26 -0.81 -9.48
C LEU A 65 1.70 -1.25 -10.88
N LEU A 66 2.95 -1.69 -11.03
CA LEU A 66 3.43 -2.22 -12.32
C LEU A 66 2.65 -3.45 -12.75
N ALA A 67 2.37 -4.36 -11.81
CA ALA A 67 1.61 -5.56 -12.10
C ALA A 67 0.18 -5.23 -12.56
N LEU A 68 -0.45 -4.22 -11.96
CA LEU A 68 -1.78 -3.77 -12.40
C LEU A 68 -1.74 -3.20 -13.81
N GLU A 69 -0.73 -2.40 -14.14
CA GLU A 69 -0.57 -1.85 -15.49
C GLU A 69 -0.38 -2.95 -16.54
N GLU A 70 0.23 -4.05 -16.15
CA GLU A 70 0.45 -5.21 -17.02
C GLU A 70 -0.74 -6.18 -17.03
N ASP A 71 -1.84 -5.78 -16.40
CA ASP A 71 -3.06 -6.58 -16.31
C ASP A 71 -2.84 -7.94 -15.65
N ASP A 72 -2.03 -7.94 -14.59
CA ASP A 72 -1.74 -9.12 -13.77
C ASP A 72 -2.21 -8.88 -12.33
N PRO A 73 -3.52 -8.99 -12.06
CA PRO A 73 -4.07 -8.72 -10.73
C PRO A 73 -3.60 -9.73 -9.68
N LYS A 74 -3.29 -10.96 -10.08
CA LYS A 74 -2.80 -11.97 -9.15
C LYS A 74 -1.42 -11.59 -8.60
N LEU A 75 -0.52 -11.15 -9.48
CA LEU A 75 0.81 -10.69 -9.07
C LEU A 75 0.70 -9.40 -8.25
N ALA A 76 -0.15 -8.46 -8.70
CA ALA A 76 -0.41 -7.21 -7.98
C ALA A 76 -0.88 -7.48 -6.54
N ARG A 77 -1.82 -8.43 -6.38
CA ARG A 77 -2.32 -8.83 -5.07
C ARG A 77 -1.19 -9.31 -4.15
N GLY A 78 -0.23 -10.03 -4.68
CA GLY A 78 0.92 -10.50 -3.90
C GLY A 78 1.77 -9.34 -3.38
N HIS A 79 2.08 -8.37 -4.23
CA HIS A 79 2.90 -7.23 -3.84
C HIS A 79 2.17 -6.29 -2.89
N PHE A 80 0.94 -5.88 -3.22
CA PHE A 80 0.15 -5.03 -2.34
C PHE A 80 -0.14 -5.71 -1.01
N GLY A 81 -0.42 -7.02 -1.05
CA GLY A 81 -0.66 -7.82 0.15
C GLY A 81 0.53 -7.80 1.09
N ARG A 82 1.73 -7.90 0.55
CA ARG A 82 2.95 -7.83 1.36
C ARG A 82 3.11 -6.46 2.02
N ALA A 83 2.86 -5.39 1.26
CA ALA A 83 2.93 -4.04 1.81
C ALA A 83 1.94 -3.83 2.95
N VAL A 84 0.69 -4.26 2.76
CA VAL A 84 -0.36 -4.16 3.78
C VAL A 84 -0.02 -4.99 5.01
N GLU A 85 0.52 -6.19 4.82
CA GLU A 85 0.97 -7.06 5.91
C GLU A 85 2.05 -6.39 6.76
N LEU A 86 3.03 -5.74 6.13
CA LEU A 86 4.08 -5.01 6.83
C LEU A 86 3.50 -3.91 7.72
N GLY A 87 2.51 -3.18 7.21
CA GLY A 87 1.84 -2.14 7.98
C GLY A 87 1.07 -2.69 9.18
N PHE A 88 0.28 -3.75 8.96
CA PHE A 88 -0.47 -4.37 10.05
C PHE A 88 0.44 -4.97 11.11
N ARG A 89 1.56 -5.55 10.74
CA ARG A 89 2.55 -6.05 11.71
C ARG A 89 3.10 -4.93 12.59
N ALA A 90 3.43 -3.80 11.97
CA ALA A 90 3.91 -2.64 12.71
C ALA A 90 2.85 -2.11 13.68
N LEU A 91 1.59 -2.07 13.25
CA LEU A 91 0.47 -1.67 14.11
C LEU A 91 0.31 -2.62 15.30
N GLU A 92 0.31 -3.93 15.06
CA GLU A 92 0.19 -4.93 16.11
C GLU A 92 1.31 -4.81 17.13
N THR A 93 2.55 -4.65 16.67
CA THR A 93 3.72 -4.49 17.53
C THR A 93 3.59 -3.25 18.43
N ALA A 94 2.97 -2.19 17.92
CA ALA A 94 2.77 -0.94 18.64
C ALA A 94 1.50 -0.93 19.52
N GLY A 95 0.73 -2.00 19.52
CA GLY A 95 -0.51 -2.09 20.31
C GLY A 95 -1.74 -1.54 19.59
N ASN A 96 -1.72 -1.55 18.27
CA ASN A 96 -2.81 -1.08 17.39
C ASN A 96 -3.23 0.37 17.67
N PRO A 97 -2.29 1.33 17.61
CA PRO A 97 -2.61 2.73 17.89
C PRO A 97 -3.53 3.33 16.84
N ARG A 98 -4.39 4.24 17.25
CA ARG A 98 -5.36 4.95 16.40
C ARG A 98 -5.51 6.39 16.88
N PRO A 99 -5.86 7.33 16.00
CA PRO A 99 -6.03 7.19 14.55
C PRO A 99 -4.70 7.14 13.79
N LEU A 100 -4.77 6.63 12.56
CA LEU A 100 -3.64 6.57 11.64
C LEU A 100 -4.04 7.35 10.38
N PRO A 101 -3.90 8.69 10.36
CA PRO A 101 -4.44 9.48 9.27
C PRO A 101 -3.62 9.37 7.99
N TYR A 102 -4.29 9.24 6.86
CA TYR A 102 -3.67 9.24 5.53
C TYR A 102 -2.88 10.52 5.26
N SER A 103 -3.30 11.64 5.85
CA SER A 103 -2.64 12.93 5.65
C SER A 103 -1.17 12.96 6.10
N ARG A 104 -0.77 12.07 6.99
CA ARG A 104 0.63 11.95 7.42
C ARG A 104 1.43 11.22 6.34
N PRO A 105 2.54 11.82 5.85
CA PRO A 105 3.28 11.25 4.71
C PRO A 105 3.73 9.80 4.90
N GLY A 106 4.17 9.43 6.10
CA GLY A 106 4.61 8.07 6.39
C GLY A 106 3.52 7.01 6.27
N ASN A 107 2.25 7.43 6.37
CA ASN A 107 1.10 6.52 6.30
C ASN A 107 0.61 6.30 4.88
N ARG A 108 0.89 7.22 3.96
CA ARG A 108 0.33 7.18 2.60
C ARG A 108 0.64 5.89 1.83
N PRO A 109 1.89 5.41 1.81
CA PRO A 109 2.18 4.18 1.06
C PRO A 109 1.37 2.97 1.53
N PHE A 110 1.09 2.87 2.83
CA PHE A 110 0.27 1.80 3.38
C PHE A 110 -1.17 1.87 2.84
N PHE A 111 -1.79 3.06 2.91
CA PHE A 111 -3.16 3.24 2.42
C PHE A 111 -3.26 3.06 0.90
N GLU A 112 -2.29 3.54 0.16
CA GLU A 112 -2.24 3.36 -1.29
C GLU A 112 -2.07 1.89 -1.66
N SER A 113 -1.27 1.14 -0.89
CA SER A 113 -1.13 -0.30 -1.05
C SER A 113 -2.43 -1.03 -0.74
N ALA A 114 -3.15 -0.58 0.29
CA ALA A 114 -4.45 -1.14 0.64
C ALA A 114 -5.48 -0.90 -0.48
N LYS A 115 -5.47 0.28 -1.08
CA LYS A 115 -6.34 0.58 -2.23
C LYS A 115 -6.01 -0.34 -3.40
N GLY A 116 -4.73 -0.50 -3.70
CA GLY A 116 -4.28 -1.41 -4.75
C GLY A 116 -4.70 -2.85 -4.46
N LEU A 117 -4.58 -3.29 -3.21
CA LEU A 117 -4.99 -4.64 -2.80
C LEU A 117 -6.49 -4.85 -2.99
N VAL A 118 -7.32 -3.90 -2.56
CA VAL A 118 -8.76 -3.97 -2.75
C VAL A 118 -9.08 -4.10 -4.24
N HIS A 119 -8.45 -3.27 -5.06
CA HIS A 119 -8.65 -3.28 -6.50
C HIS A 119 -8.24 -4.63 -7.12
N ALA A 120 -7.07 -5.13 -6.77
CA ALA A 120 -6.57 -6.42 -7.28
C ALA A 120 -7.44 -7.59 -6.83
N LEU A 121 -7.95 -7.55 -5.59
CA LEU A 121 -8.87 -8.57 -5.09
C LEU A 121 -10.19 -8.57 -5.86
N LEU A 122 -10.74 -7.38 -6.15
CA LEU A 122 -11.96 -7.26 -6.94
C LEU A 122 -11.76 -7.82 -8.35
N GLU A 123 -10.66 -7.47 -9.00
CA GLU A 123 -10.35 -7.99 -10.33
C GLU A 123 -10.12 -9.50 -10.34
N SER A 124 -9.70 -10.07 -9.21
CA SER A 124 -9.52 -11.50 -9.03
C SER A 124 -10.80 -12.23 -8.60
N GLY A 125 -11.94 -11.52 -8.53
CA GLY A 125 -13.21 -12.09 -8.12
C GLY A 125 -13.33 -12.36 -6.62
N ARG A 126 -12.49 -11.76 -5.79
CA ARG A 126 -12.44 -12.00 -4.35
C ARG A 126 -13.11 -10.86 -3.59
N LYS A 127 -14.40 -10.67 -3.84
CA LYS A 127 -15.18 -9.54 -3.28
C LYS A 127 -15.20 -9.53 -1.76
N GLY A 128 -15.37 -10.69 -1.12
CA GLY A 128 -15.41 -10.78 0.35
C GLY A 128 -14.11 -10.32 0.98
N MET A 129 -12.99 -10.76 0.45
CA MET A 129 -11.66 -10.35 0.94
C MET A 129 -11.42 -8.86 0.71
N ALA A 130 -11.86 -8.34 -0.44
CA ALA A 130 -11.75 -6.91 -0.76
C ALA A 130 -12.51 -6.07 0.27
N LEU A 131 -13.73 -6.45 0.58
CA LEU A 131 -14.56 -5.74 1.56
C LEU A 131 -13.94 -5.81 2.97
N ASP A 132 -13.45 -6.98 3.38
CA ASP A 132 -12.82 -7.16 4.68
C ASP A 132 -11.58 -6.27 4.80
N THR A 133 -10.74 -6.23 3.76
CA THR A 133 -9.56 -5.37 3.73
C THR A 133 -9.95 -3.90 3.83
N ALA A 134 -10.94 -3.48 3.03
CA ALA A 134 -11.43 -2.10 3.05
C ALA A 134 -11.92 -1.69 4.44
N LYS A 135 -12.68 -2.56 5.11
CA LYS A 135 -13.20 -2.29 6.45
C LYS A 135 -12.09 -2.14 7.48
N LYS A 136 -11.11 -3.04 7.45
CA LYS A 136 -9.98 -3.00 8.41
C LYS A 136 -9.15 -1.74 8.25
N VAL A 137 -8.87 -1.35 7.02
CA VAL A 137 -8.04 -0.18 6.75
C VAL A 137 -8.81 1.11 6.98
N ALA A 138 -10.07 1.19 6.55
CA ALA A 138 -10.91 2.37 6.79
C ALA A 138 -11.12 2.64 8.28
N ALA A 139 -11.11 1.61 9.12
CA ALA A 139 -11.21 1.79 10.57
C ALA A 139 -10.03 2.56 11.17
N LEU A 140 -8.89 2.59 10.49
CA LEU A 140 -7.69 3.32 10.93
C LEU A 140 -7.79 4.82 10.67
N ASP A 141 -8.49 5.19 9.59
CA ASP A 141 -8.79 6.58 9.23
C ASP A 141 -10.24 6.64 8.76
N PRO A 142 -11.20 6.91 9.69
CA PRO A 142 -12.64 6.86 9.37
C PRO A 142 -13.12 7.83 8.30
N VAL A 143 -12.34 8.88 8.00
CA VAL A 143 -12.64 9.77 6.87
C VAL A 143 -12.58 9.01 5.56
N ASP A 144 -11.76 7.95 5.50
CA ASP A 144 -11.55 7.11 4.32
C ASP A 144 -11.27 7.96 3.06
N PRO A 145 -10.19 8.75 3.08
CA PRO A 145 -9.93 9.72 2.00
C PRO A 145 -9.71 9.07 0.63
N LEU A 146 -9.27 7.81 0.59
CA LEU A 146 -9.10 7.07 -0.67
C LEU A 146 -10.38 6.34 -1.12
N GLY A 147 -11.43 6.38 -0.30
CA GLY A 147 -12.71 5.76 -0.63
C GLY A 147 -12.68 4.24 -0.72
N LEU A 148 -11.96 3.59 0.19
CA LEU A 148 -11.81 2.12 0.16
C LEU A 148 -13.13 1.39 0.29
N LEU A 149 -14.01 1.84 1.19
CA LEU A 149 -15.33 1.23 1.39
C LEU A 149 -16.20 1.39 0.16
N ARG A 150 -16.15 2.57 -0.46
CA ARG A 150 -16.90 2.82 -1.69
C ARG A 150 -16.39 1.96 -2.83
N LEU A 151 -15.08 1.85 -2.97
CA LEU A 151 -14.45 1.04 -4.02
C LEU A 151 -14.89 -0.43 -3.89
N ALA A 152 -14.82 -0.98 -2.69
CA ALA A 152 -15.20 -2.37 -2.45
C ALA A 152 -16.68 -2.63 -2.68
N ALA A 153 -17.55 -1.65 -2.36
CA ALA A 153 -19.00 -1.77 -2.53
C ALA A 153 -19.46 -1.55 -3.98
N ALA A 154 -18.86 -0.58 -4.68
CA ALA A 154 -19.27 -0.20 -6.03
C ALA A 154 -19.10 -1.32 -7.05
N ASP A 155 -18.00 -2.06 -6.98
CA ASP A 155 -17.73 -3.15 -7.92
C ASP A 155 -18.67 -4.34 -7.72
N GLY A 156 -19.24 -4.48 -6.51
CA GLY A 156 -20.20 -5.53 -6.21
C GLY A 156 -21.56 -5.31 -6.85
N GLY A 157 -21.91 -4.07 -7.19
CA GLY A 157 -23.22 -3.73 -7.77
C GLY A 157 -23.26 -3.64 -9.29
N GLY A 158 -22.10 -3.55 -9.94
CA GLY A 158 -22.04 -3.25 -11.37
C GLY A 158 -21.98 -4.43 -12.32
N LYS A 159 -21.87 -5.65 -11.82
CA LYS A 159 -21.66 -6.84 -12.67
C LYS A 159 -22.77 -7.87 -12.64
N ASP A 160 -23.90 -7.54 -12.06
CA ASP A 160 -25.05 -8.43 -12.01
C ASP A 160 -26.01 -8.21 -13.19
N GLY A 161 -25.44 -7.73 -14.27
CA GLY A 161 -26.20 -7.59 -15.51
C GLY A 161 -25.92 -8.73 -16.45
#